data_891fd5ba43f7597f303ca94ce776df7e
#
_entry.id   891fd5ba43f7597f303ca94ce776df7e
#
_cell.length_a   1.000
_cell.length_b   1.000
_cell.length_c   1.000
_cell.angle_alpha   90.00
_cell.angle_beta   90.00
_cell.angle_gamma   90.00
#
_symmetry.space_group_name_H-M   'P 1'
#
loop_
_entity.id
_entity.type
_entity.pdbx_description
1 polymer ?
#
loop_
_entity_poly.entity_id
_entity_poly.type
_entity_poly.pdbx_seq_one_letter_code
_entity_poly.pdbx_strand_id
1 'polypeptide(L)'
;MSPKITVELLRQLRQVMKSSKYITEPIQAYIIPSGDAHQSEYIAPCDCRREFVCGFNGSAGTAIVTEQHAAMWTDGRYFLQASQQMDNNWTLMKMGLKETPSQEDWLISVLPENSKVGVDPWIIAADQWKAMAKALSGAGHSLVAVQDNLIDAVWEDRPVRPSTQLSALGLKYTGLSWQDKIRQLRGKMAERKISWFVVTALDEIACAYQKASFCVEWSDHDPPLRPLLSCQLAGIERLFLDEKRVVDPVVREHLELDSASKPELKVQCLPYESIYTELQAVSSALGPKEKVWISDKASCALTQAIPKVKDSHIHHCHCQFCTVTEISAADKAEELRSQQKDFVGLSFPTISSVGPNGAIIHYRPLPETNRTLSLNEVYLIDSGAQYMDGTTDVTRTVHFGTPSDYEKECFTYVLKGHIAVSAAVFPNGTKGHLLDSFARAALWDSGLDYLHGTGHGVGCFLNVHEGPCGISYKTFADEPLEAGMILSDEPGYYEDGSFGIRLENVVLVVPTKPKYNYRNRGSLTFEPLTLVPIQQKMINAELLTQKERDWLNHYHRKCRETIGAELERQGRKEALDWLIQETQPIV
;
A
#
# COMPACT_ATOMS: atom_id res chain seq x y z
N MET A 1 -2.49 4.42 -24.12
CA MET A 1 -1.31 5.35 -24.20
C MET A 1 -0.33 4.83 -25.24
N SER A 2 0.44 5.71 -25.89
CA SER A 2 1.62 5.21 -26.60
C SER A 2 2.71 4.92 -25.57
N PRO A 3 3.37 3.75 -25.61
CA PRO A 3 4.45 3.42 -24.70
C PRO A 3 5.57 4.47 -24.71
N LYS A 4 6.21 4.70 -23.57
CA LYS A 4 7.39 5.58 -23.47
C LYS A 4 8.52 4.98 -24.29
N ILE A 5 9.09 5.76 -25.22
CA ILE A 5 10.23 5.30 -26.04
C ILE A 5 11.51 5.36 -25.19
N THR A 6 12.13 4.20 -24.93
CA THR A 6 13.23 4.06 -23.95
C THR A 6 14.59 3.76 -24.56
N VAL A 7 14.72 3.65 -25.89
CA VAL A 7 15.98 3.30 -26.59
C VAL A 7 17.16 4.20 -26.18
N GLU A 8 16.99 5.51 -26.23
CA GLU A 8 18.07 6.46 -25.93
C GLU A 8 18.40 6.46 -24.43
N LEU A 9 17.40 6.38 -23.57
CA LEU A 9 17.57 6.31 -22.13
C LEU A 9 18.33 5.05 -21.70
N LEU A 10 17.98 3.89 -22.27
CA LEU A 10 18.71 2.64 -22.04
C LEU A 10 20.16 2.71 -22.55
N ARG A 11 20.40 3.39 -23.69
CA ARG A 11 21.75 3.62 -24.20
C ARG A 11 22.58 4.49 -23.22
N GLN A 12 22.02 5.56 -22.72
CA GLN A 12 22.67 6.45 -21.73
C GLN A 12 22.95 5.69 -20.42
N LEU A 13 21.98 4.94 -19.89
CA LEU A 13 22.16 4.14 -18.67
C LEU A 13 23.29 3.12 -18.85
N ARG A 14 23.34 2.40 -19.98
CA ARG A 14 24.43 1.45 -20.29
C ARG A 14 25.82 2.11 -20.40
N GLN A 15 25.88 3.38 -20.77
CA GLN A 15 27.13 4.15 -20.72
C GLN A 15 27.52 4.49 -19.28
N VAL A 16 26.56 4.92 -18.45
CA VAL A 16 26.81 5.24 -17.04
C VAL A 16 27.23 4.00 -16.24
N MET A 17 26.69 2.81 -16.55
CA MET A 17 27.11 1.52 -15.99
C MET A 17 28.58 1.17 -16.21
N LYS A 18 29.30 1.91 -17.05
CA LYS A 18 30.74 1.73 -17.36
C LYS A 18 31.59 2.95 -16.96
N SER A 19 30.96 4.00 -16.44
CA SER A 19 31.63 5.28 -16.17
C SER A 19 32.24 5.31 -14.78
N SER A 20 33.56 5.51 -14.71
CA SER A 20 34.31 5.68 -13.45
C SER A 20 33.89 6.93 -12.64
N LYS A 21 33.06 7.80 -13.22
CA LYS A 21 32.46 8.94 -12.49
C LYS A 21 31.45 8.49 -11.43
N TYR A 22 30.72 7.41 -11.67
CA TYR A 22 29.59 6.97 -10.84
C TYR A 22 29.82 5.61 -10.15
N ILE A 23 30.73 4.80 -10.66
CA ILE A 23 31.03 3.46 -10.17
C ILE A 23 32.54 3.22 -10.12
N THR A 24 32.99 2.48 -9.11
CA THR A 24 34.41 2.15 -8.94
C THR A 24 34.93 1.16 -10.00
N GLU A 25 34.06 0.25 -10.44
CA GLU A 25 34.34 -0.77 -11.46
C GLU A 25 33.10 -1.00 -12.34
N PRO A 26 33.25 -1.21 -13.66
CA PRO A 26 32.12 -1.47 -14.57
C PRO A 26 31.22 -2.60 -14.12
N ILE A 27 29.90 -2.41 -14.23
CA ILE A 27 28.87 -3.40 -13.93
C ILE A 27 28.20 -3.89 -15.20
N GLN A 28 27.81 -5.17 -15.25
CA GLN A 28 27.16 -5.80 -16.40
C GLN A 28 25.64 -5.77 -16.32
N ALA A 29 25.09 -5.53 -15.12
CA ALA A 29 23.66 -5.30 -14.91
C ALA A 29 23.44 -4.25 -13.82
N TYR A 30 22.29 -3.54 -13.89
CA TYR A 30 21.82 -2.60 -12.87
C TYR A 30 20.38 -2.88 -12.51
N ILE A 31 20.10 -3.01 -11.20
CA ILE A 31 18.77 -3.31 -10.65
C ILE A 31 18.14 -1.99 -10.19
N ILE A 32 16.90 -1.75 -10.59
CA ILE A 32 16.09 -0.56 -10.28
C ILE A 32 14.78 -1.03 -9.64
N PRO A 33 14.72 -1.18 -8.30
CA PRO A 33 13.48 -1.54 -7.60
C PRO A 33 12.49 -0.37 -7.56
N SER A 34 11.25 -0.65 -7.16
CA SER A 34 10.22 0.39 -6.96
C SER A 34 10.43 1.24 -5.72
N GLY A 35 11.13 0.72 -4.71
CA GLY A 35 11.22 1.34 -3.39
C GLY A 35 12.00 2.65 -3.36
N ASP A 36 11.74 3.41 -2.30
CA ASP A 36 12.56 4.53 -1.85
C ASP A 36 13.45 4.12 -0.66
N ALA A 37 14.13 5.08 -0.03
CA ALA A 37 15.00 4.80 1.13
C ALA A 37 14.23 4.34 2.39
N HIS A 38 12.91 4.47 2.41
CA HIS A 38 12.00 4.06 3.49
C HIS A 38 11.24 2.78 3.15
N GLN A 39 11.38 2.27 1.92
CA GLN A 39 10.62 1.14 1.36
C GLN A 39 9.11 1.43 1.31
N SER A 40 8.75 2.67 1.00
CA SER A 40 7.37 3.10 0.82
C SER A 40 6.74 2.41 -0.40
N GLU A 41 5.46 2.01 -0.32
CA GLU A 41 4.73 1.47 -1.48
C GLU A 41 4.40 2.57 -2.49
N TYR A 42 3.99 3.73 -2.02
CA TYR A 42 3.80 4.92 -2.85
C TYR A 42 4.92 5.91 -2.56
N ILE A 43 5.68 6.21 -3.58
CA ILE A 43 6.93 6.96 -3.51
C ILE A 43 6.79 8.36 -4.09
N ALA A 44 7.65 9.26 -3.67
CA ALA A 44 7.70 10.61 -4.20
C ALA A 44 8.02 10.63 -5.70
N PRO A 45 7.49 11.57 -6.53
CA PRO A 45 7.83 11.67 -7.94
C PRO A 45 9.34 11.69 -8.22
N CYS A 46 10.13 12.31 -7.35
CA CYS A 46 11.59 12.29 -7.45
C CYS A 46 12.24 10.92 -7.22
N ASP A 47 11.49 9.93 -6.72
CA ASP A 47 11.93 8.54 -6.48
C ASP A 47 11.32 7.54 -7.47
N CYS A 48 10.45 7.99 -8.39
CA CYS A 48 9.83 7.15 -9.43
C CYS A 48 10.84 6.70 -10.52
N ARG A 49 12.03 6.23 -10.10
CA ARG A 49 13.14 5.86 -10.99
C ARG A 49 12.79 4.73 -11.94
N ARG A 50 12.06 3.72 -11.46
CA ARG A 50 11.60 2.60 -12.28
C ARG A 50 10.63 3.09 -13.36
N GLU A 51 9.64 3.90 -13.00
CA GLU A 51 8.73 4.52 -13.97
C GLU A 51 9.50 5.38 -14.98
N PHE A 52 10.43 6.19 -14.50
CA PHE A 52 11.25 7.01 -15.40
C PHE A 52 11.98 6.17 -16.44
N VAL A 53 12.58 5.04 -16.05
CA VAL A 53 13.39 4.23 -16.98
C VAL A 53 12.59 3.34 -17.91
N CYS A 54 11.44 2.81 -17.48
CA CYS A 54 10.67 1.84 -18.27
C CYS A 54 9.26 2.28 -18.68
N GLY A 55 8.74 3.41 -18.16
CA GLY A 55 7.42 3.93 -18.45
C GLY A 55 6.29 3.28 -17.63
N PHE A 56 6.55 2.20 -16.90
CA PHE A 56 5.56 1.52 -16.08
C PHE A 56 5.40 2.20 -14.70
N ASN A 57 4.20 2.67 -14.38
CA ASN A 57 3.90 3.44 -13.16
C ASN A 57 3.08 2.69 -12.08
N GLY A 58 2.93 1.38 -12.16
CA GLY A 58 2.33 0.57 -11.10
C GLY A 58 3.16 0.61 -9.80
N SER A 59 2.55 0.42 -8.62
CA SER A 59 3.27 0.57 -7.33
C SER A 59 4.32 -0.51 -7.06
N ALA A 60 4.23 -1.69 -7.67
CA ALA A 60 5.14 -2.81 -7.42
C ALA A 60 5.85 -3.31 -8.69
N GLY A 61 7.15 -3.47 -8.61
CA GLY A 61 7.97 -4.07 -9.67
C GLY A 61 9.46 -3.77 -9.53
N THR A 62 10.27 -4.49 -10.29
CA THR A 62 11.72 -4.29 -10.38
C THR A 62 12.16 -4.30 -11.83
N ALA A 63 12.79 -3.24 -12.29
CA ALA A 63 13.43 -3.19 -13.61
C ALA A 63 14.89 -3.62 -13.48
N ILE A 64 15.39 -4.39 -14.45
CA ILE A 64 16.79 -4.78 -14.54
C ILE A 64 17.30 -4.52 -15.96
N VAL A 65 18.39 -3.80 -16.05
CA VAL A 65 19.04 -3.48 -17.33
C VAL A 65 20.40 -4.13 -17.36
N THR A 66 20.67 -4.91 -18.42
CA THR A 66 22.00 -5.44 -18.75
C THR A 66 22.58 -4.74 -19.96
N GLU A 67 23.78 -5.09 -20.37
CA GLU A 67 24.38 -4.54 -21.60
C GLU A 67 23.51 -4.78 -22.86
N GLN A 68 22.77 -5.89 -22.91
CA GLN A 68 22.00 -6.30 -24.10
C GLN A 68 20.49 -6.34 -23.86
N HIS A 69 20.04 -6.59 -22.64
CA HIS A 69 18.64 -6.82 -22.31
C HIS A 69 18.11 -5.78 -21.32
N ALA A 70 16.78 -5.59 -21.32
CA ALA A 70 16.06 -4.90 -20.27
C ALA A 70 14.81 -5.70 -19.93
N ALA A 71 14.56 -5.98 -18.65
CA ALA A 71 13.43 -6.77 -18.19
C ALA A 71 12.80 -6.12 -16.97
N MET A 72 11.48 -6.27 -16.82
CA MET A 72 10.70 -5.68 -15.74
C MET A 72 9.78 -6.73 -15.11
N TRP A 73 10.03 -7.04 -13.83
CA TRP A 73 9.21 -7.94 -13.02
C TRP A 73 8.09 -7.16 -12.34
N THR A 74 6.87 -7.68 -12.42
CA THR A 74 5.74 -7.21 -11.62
C THR A 74 4.78 -8.34 -11.33
N ASP A 75 3.84 -8.15 -10.38
CA ASP A 75 2.87 -9.19 -10.02
C ASP A 75 1.55 -9.07 -10.80
N GLY A 76 0.63 -10.02 -10.56
CA GLY A 76 -0.60 -10.17 -11.34
C GLY A 76 -1.53 -8.97 -11.38
N ARG A 77 -1.44 -8.06 -10.41
CA ARG A 77 -2.22 -6.80 -10.40
C ARG A 77 -1.88 -5.88 -11.58
N TYR A 78 -0.67 -6.01 -12.14
CA TYR A 78 -0.10 -5.07 -13.09
C TYR A 78 0.27 -5.65 -14.45
N PHE A 79 0.02 -6.94 -14.73
CA PHE A 79 0.43 -7.56 -16.01
C PHE A 79 -0.12 -6.82 -17.22
N LEU A 80 -1.42 -6.50 -17.21
CA LEU A 80 -2.07 -5.79 -18.30
C LEU A 80 -1.52 -4.36 -18.42
N GLN A 81 -1.46 -3.62 -17.32
CA GLN A 81 -0.96 -2.25 -17.29
C GLN A 81 0.49 -2.15 -17.79
N ALA A 82 1.38 -3.02 -17.32
CA ALA A 82 2.77 -3.04 -17.73
C ALA A 82 2.93 -3.34 -19.23
N SER A 83 2.12 -4.28 -19.76
CA SER A 83 2.13 -4.60 -21.20
C SER A 83 1.67 -3.44 -22.10
N GLN A 84 0.87 -2.52 -21.58
CA GLN A 84 0.38 -1.34 -22.30
C GLN A 84 1.33 -0.13 -22.20
N GLN A 85 2.10 -0.01 -21.12
CA GLN A 85 2.90 1.16 -20.81
C GLN A 85 4.38 1.06 -21.25
N MET A 86 4.92 -0.16 -21.32
CA MET A 86 6.31 -0.38 -21.73
C MET A 86 6.44 -0.54 -23.25
N ASP A 87 7.55 -0.04 -23.79
CA ASP A 87 7.89 -0.27 -25.20
C ASP A 87 8.57 -1.64 -25.45
N ASN A 88 8.80 -1.97 -26.72
CA ASN A 88 9.36 -3.27 -27.14
C ASN A 88 10.84 -3.48 -26.72
N ASN A 89 11.48 -2.52 -26.07
CA ASN A 89 12.82 -2.68 -25.51
C ASN A 89 12.81 -3.44 -24.17
N TRP A 90 11.64 -3.60 -23.55
CA TRP A 90 11.46 -4.26 -22.27
C TRP A 90 10.79 -5.61 -22.40
N THR A 91 11.31 -6.60 -21.69
CA THR A 91 10.65 -7.90 -21.52
C THR A 91 9.85 -7.87 -20.22
N LEU A 92 8.51 -8.07 -20.30
CA LEU A 92 7.66 -8.20 -19.12
C LEU A 92 7.83 -9.59 -18.50
N MET A 93 8.27 -9.63 -17.26
CA MET A 93 8.43 -10.80 -16.42
C MET A 93 7.25 -10.92 -15.44
N LYS A 94 6.31 -11.82 -15.72
CA LYS A 94 5.05 -12.01 -14.99
C LYS A 94 5.27 -12.86 -13.72
N MET A 95 5.56 -12.21 -12.59
CA MET A 95 5.85 -12.89 -11.31
C MET A 95 4.71 -13.82 -10.88
N GLY A 96 5.08 -15.04 -10.48
CA GLY A 96 4.13 -16.06 -10.04
C GLY A 96 3.73 -17.06 -11.12
N LEU A 97 4.02 -16.79 -12.39
CA LEU A 97 3.83 -17.78 -13.46
C LEU A 97 5.03 -18.72 -13.54
N LYS A 98 4.76 -19.99 -13.83
CA LYS A 98 5.76 -21.08 -13.85
C LYS A 98 6.90 -20.84 -14.83
N GLU A 99 6.61 -20.22 -15.95
CA GLU A 99 7.57 -19.89 -17.03
C GLU A 99 8.42 -18.66 -16.74
N THR A 100 8.09 -17.86 -15.72
CA THR A 100 8.83 -16.63 -15.38
C THR A 100 9.95 -16.95 -14.40
N PRO A 101 11.22 -16.76 -14.78
CA PRO A 101 12.35 -16.98 -13.88
C PRO A 101 12.36 -15.92 -12.76
N SER A 102 12.96 -16.25 -11.62
CA SER A 102 13.32 -15.25 -10.62
C SER A 102 14.29 -14.21 -11.19
N GLN A 103 14.45 -13.07 -10.53
CA GLN A 103 15.42 -12.06 -10.96
C GLN A 103 16.84 -12.62 -10.95
N GLU A 104 17.16 -13.40 -9.92
CA GLU A 104 18.45 -14.06 -9.74
C GLU A 104 18.72 -15.08 -10.85
N ASP A 105 17.78 -15.99 -11.11
CA ASP A 105 17.93 -17.03 -12.14
C ASP A 105 18.06 -16.42 -13.52
N TRP A 106 17.29 -15.36 -13.81
CA TRP A 106 17.42 -14.65 -15.08
C TRP A 106 18.80 -13.99 -15.23
N LEU A 107 19.28 -13.28 -14.20
CA LEU A 107 20.61 -12.66 -14.22
C LEU A 107 21.70 -13.71 -14.46
N ILE A 108 21.64 -14.85 -13.76
CA ILE A 108 22.57 -15.96 -13.92
C ILE A 108 22.53 -16.51 -15.34
N SER A 109 21.35 -16.55 -15.98
CA SER A 109 21.19 -17.11 -17.33
C SER A 109 21.69 -16.18 -18.46
N VAL A 110 21.68 -14.84 -18.25
CA VAL A 110 21.98 -13.87 -19.33
C VAL A 110 23.34 -13.18 -19.16
N LEU A 111 23.97 -13.27 -17.99
CA LEU A 111 25.24 -12.58 -17.73
C LEU A 111 26.44 -13.50 -18.01
N PRO A 112 27.55 -12.92 -18.54
CA PRO A 112 28.84 -13.60 -18.60
C PRO A 112 29.34 -14.00 -17.21
N GLU A 113 30.18 -15.04 -17.14
CA GLU A 113 30.82 -15.46 -15.88
C GLU A 113 31.55 -14.28 -15.18
N ASN A 114 31.58 -14.33 -13.85
CA ASN A 114 32.22 -13.32 -12.99
C ASN A 114 31.66 -11.88 -13.16
N SER A 115 30.40 -11.73 -13.62
CA SER A 115 29.74 -10.43 -13.78
C SER A 115 29.45 -9.75 -12.44
N LYS A 116 29.47 -8.40 -12.48
CA LYS A 116 29.06 -7.54 -11.37
C LYS A 116 27.66 -6.98 -11.63
N VAL A 117 26.78 -7.16 -10.67
CA VAL A 117 25.42 -6.63 -10.70
C VAL A 117 25.32 -5.47 -9.72
N GLY A 118 25.01 -4.27 -10.21
CA GLY A 118 24.90 -3.07 -9.38
C GLY A 118 23.48 -2.83 -8.90
N VAL A 119 23.33 -2.32 -7.69
CA VAL A 119 22.07 -1.77 -7.16
C VAL A 119 22.39 -0.65 -6.17
N ASP A 120 21.52 0.36 -6.10
CA ASP A 120 21.60 1.39 -5.08
C ASP A 120 21.19 0.79 -3.72
N PRO A 121 22.08 0.75 -2.70
CA PRO A 121 21.80 0.12 -1.42
C PRO A 121 20.79 0.90 -0.57
N TRP A 122 20.45 2.14 -0.95
CA TRP A 122 19.46 2.96 -0.25
C TRP A 122 18.02 2.60 -0.63
N ILE A 123 17.79 2.02 -1.81
CA ILE A 123 16.44 1.76 -2.33
C ILE A 123 16.09 0.27 -2.43
N ILE A 124 16.98 -0.62 -2.04
CA ILE A 124 16.72 -2.07 -1.93
C ILE A 124 16.63 -2.48 -0.46
N ALA A 125 15.66 -3.33 -0.12
CA ALA A 125 15.53 -3.87 1.23
C ALA A 125 16.68 -4.82 1.58
N ALA A 126 17.06 -4.86 2.86
CA ALA A 126 18.22 -5.64 3.30
C ALA A 126 18.06 -7.15 3.16
N ASP A 127 16.83 -7.67 3.30
CA ASP A 127 16.52 -9.08 3.04
C ASP A 127 16.64 -9.42 1.55
N GLN A 128 16.12 -8.57 0.66
CA GLN A 128 16.26 -8.72 -0.80
C GLN A 128 17.73 -8.68 -1.22
N TRP A 129 18.51 -7.73 -0.69
CA TRP A 129 19.95 -7.68 -0.92
C TRP A 129 20.64 -8.98 -0.52
N LYS A 130 20.34 -9.52 0.66
CA LYS A 130 20.94 -10.75 1.18
C LYS A 130 20.60 -11.97 0.32
N ALA A 131 19.34 -12.10 -0.10
CA ALA A 131 18.89 -13.18 -0.98
C ALA A 131 19.58 -13.11 -2.34
N MET A 132 19.55 -11.94 -2.99
CA MET A 132 20.17 -11.68 -4.30
C MET A 132 21.70 -11.90 -4.25
N ALA A 133 22.39 -11.34 -3.26
CA ALA A 133 23.84 -11.51 -3.10
C ALA A 133 24.23 -12.99 -2.90
N LYS A 134 23.45 -13.75 -2.14
CA LYS A 134 23.67 -15.19 -1.93
C LYS A 134 23.50 -15.99 -3.22
N ALA A 135 22.42 -15.73 -3.97
CA ALA A 135 22.15 -16.44 -5.23
C ALA A 135 23.24 -16.15 -6.29
N LEU A 136 23.54 -14.86 -6.50
CA LEU A 136 24.56 -14.42 -7.45
C LEU A 136 25.95 -14.96 -7.11
N SER A 137 26.37 -14.91 -5.83
CA SER A 137 27.67 -15.44 -5.42
C SER A 137 27.79 -16.95 -5.61
N GLY A 138 26.68 -17.70 -5.43
CA GLY A 138 26.62 -19.14 -5.71
C GLY A 138 26.86 -19.49 -7.18
N ALA A 139 26.63 -18.57 -8.10
CA ALA A 139 26.84 -18.71 -9.54
C ALA A 139 28.10 -17.99 -10.03
N GLY A 140 28.97 -17.51 -9.15
CA GLY A 140 30.22 -16.82 -9.51
C GLY A 140 30.08 -15.35 -9.87
N HIS A 141 28.89 -14.74 -9.67
CA HIS A 141 28.66 -13.31 -9.85
C HIS A 141 28.78 -12.56 -8.51
N SER A 142 28.82 -11.23 -8.54
CA SER A 142 28.83 -10.39 -7.34
C SER A 142 27.78 -9.28 -7.38
N LEU A 143 27.03 -9.11 -6.29
CA LEU A 143 26.18 -7.94 -6.08
C LEU A 143 27.02 -6.80 -5.50
N VAL A 144 27.00 -5.63 -6.11
CA VAL A 144 27.80 -4.48 -5.71
C VAL A 144 26.93 -3.26 -5.38
N ALA A 145 27.27 -2.56 -4.30
CA ALA A 145 26.61 -1.32 -3.90
C ALA A 145 27.03 -0.16 -4.80
N VAL A 146 26.08 0.49 -5.44
CA VAL A 146 26.29 1.69 -6.26
C VAL A 146 25.79 2.88 -5.45
N GLN A 147 26.70 3.72 -4.97
CA GLN A 147 26.40 4.80 -4.03
C GLN A 147 25.64 5.95 -4.69
N ASP A 148 26.01 6.33 -5.90
CA ASP A 148 25.30 7.32 -6.71
C ASP A 148 24.31 6.60 -7.63
N ASN A 149 23.02 6.80 -7.43
CA ASN A 149 22.00 6.12 -8.23
C ASN A 149 22.14 6.45 -9.71
N LEU A 150 22.34 5.43 -10.56
CA LEU A 150 22.62 5.62 -11.97
C LEU A 150 21.43 6.20 -12.76
N ILE A 151 20.22 6.05 -12.29
CA ILE A 151 19.05 6.68 -12.90
C ILE A 151 19.09 8.19 -12.65
N ASP A 152 19.48 8.64 -11.46
CA ASP A 152 19.60 10.05 -11.12
C ASP A 152 20.64 10.76 -12.02
N ALA A 153 21.62 10.03 -12.52
CA ALA A 153 22.66 10.54 -13.44
C ALA A 153 22.16 10.78 -14.88
N VAL A 154 21.03 10.16 -15.27
CA VAL A 154 20.42 10.26 -16.61
C VAL A 154 19.04 10.94 -16.59
N TRP A 155 18.56 11.35 -15.42
CA TRP A 155 17.27 12.01 -15.25
C TRP A 155 17.43 13.52 -15.06
N GLU A 156 17.55 14.24 -16.18
CA GLU A 156 17.87 15.68 -16.21
C GLU A 156 16.77 16.54 -15.55
N ASP A 157 15.50 16.21 -15.78
CA ASP A 157 14.31 16.91 -15.27
C ASP A 157 13.72 16.27 -14.01
N ARG A 158 14.56 15.59 -13.22
CA ARG A 158 14.11 14.91 -11.98
C ARG A 158 13.42 15.88 -11.03
N PRO A 159 12.19 15.56 -10.57
CA PRO A 159 11.46 16.39 -9.62
C PRO A 159 12.24 16.70 -8.34
N VAL A 160 12.01 17.88 -7.76
CA VAL A 160 12.65 18.29 -6.50
C VAL A 160 12.08 17.47 -5.35
N ARG A 161 12.91 17.17 -4.35
CA ARG A 161 12.44 16.52 -3.11
C ARG A 161 11.48 17.44 -2.35
N PRO A 162 10.31 16.94 -1.92
CA PRO A 162 9.33 17.73 -1.16
C PRO A 162 9.87 18.27 0.17
N SER A 163 9.38 19.44 0.59
CA SER A 163 9.81 20.13 1.81
C SER A 163 8.65 20.68 2.67
N THR A 164 7.45 20.12 2.55
CA THR A 164 6.24 20.53 3.29
C THR A 164 6.47 20.53 4.81
N GLN A 165 5.82 21.45 5.53
CA GLN A 165 5.90 21.57 7.00
C GLN A 165 5.24 20.38 7.69
N LEU A 166 5.74 20.04 8.87
CA LEU A 166 5.10 19.05 9.74
C LEU A 166 3.90 19.67 10.47
N SER A 167 2.88 18.88 10.79
CA SER A 167 1.77 19.27 11.66
C SER A 167 1.61 18.28 12.81
N ALA A 168 1.17 18.77 13.98
CA ALA A 168 0.96 17.94 15.17
C ALA A 168 -0.50 17.49 15.27
N LEU A 169 -0.74 16.20 15.50
CA LEU A 169 -2.08 15.65 15.72
C LEU A 169 -2.40 15.65 17.22
N GLY A 170 -3.51 16.30 17.59
CA GLY A 170 -3.92 16.44 18.97
C GLY A 170 -4.32 15.12 19.65
N LEU A 171 -4.15 15.02 20.97
CA LEU A 171 -4.44 13.83 21.79
C LEU A 171 -5.87 13.29 21.61
N LYS A 172 -6.82 14.15 21.26
CA LYS A 172 -8.21 13.77 20.94
C LYS A 172 -8.30 12.70 19.84
N TYR A 173 -7.39 12.73 18.87
CA TYR A 173 -7.38 11.81 17.74
C TYR A 173 -6.45 10.61 17.97
N THR A 174 -5.36 10.80 18.71
CA THR A 174 -4.31 9.80 18.90
C THR A 174 -4.51 8.93 20.13
N GLY A 175 -5.44 9.30 21.01
CA GLY A 175 -5.81 8.56 22.24
C GLY A 175 -4.72 8.48 23.31
N LEU A 176 -3.44 8.43 22.91
CA LEU A 176 -2.28 8.26 23.80
C LEU A 176 -1.17 9.25 23.40
N SER A 177 -0.51 9.89 24.37
CA SER A 177 0.57 10.85 24.08
C SER A 177 1.79 10.19 23.45
N TRP A 178 2.55 10.92 22.61
CA TRP A 178 3.78 10.37 22.02
C TRP A 178 4.78 9.96 23.10
N GLN A 179 4.83 10.71 24.22
CA GLN A 179 5.66 10.38 25.38
C GLN A 179 5.29 9.02 25.98
N ASP A 180 3.99 8.71 26.07
CA ASP A 180 3.53 7.42 26.60
C ASP A 180 3.78 6.28 25.60
N LYS A 181 3.63 6.52 24.30
CA LYS A 181 4.01 5.55 23.27
C LYS A 181 5.51 5.21 23.34
N ILE A 182 6.37 6.21 23.46
CA ILE A 182 7.82 5.99 23.61
C ILE A 182 8.15 5.26 24.94
N ARG A 183 7.47 5.58 26.05
CA ARG A 183 7.65 4.83 27.31
C ARG A 183 7.26 3.36 27.17
N GLN A 184 6.14 3.06 26.50
CA GLN A 184 5.71 1.68 26.23
C GLN A 184 6.72 0.96 25.34
N LEU A 185 7.20 1.61 24.28
CA LEU A 185 8.25 1.07 23.41
C LEU A 185 9.53 0.76 24.19
N ARG A 186 10.01 1.68 25.01
CA ARG A 186 11.18 1.47 25.90
C ARG A 186 10.96 0.32 26.87
N GLY A 187 9.75 0.12 27.40
CA GLY A 187 9.39 -1.05 28.20
C GLY A 187 9.61 -2.36 27.43
N LYS A 188 9.08 -2.46 26.21
CA LYS A 188 9.29 -3.62 25.34
C LYS A 188 10.76 -3.83 24.95
N MET A 189 11.50 -2.75 24.70
CA MET A 189 12.95 -2.82 24.44
C MET A 189 13.72 -3.38 25.64
N ALA A 190 13.39 -2.93 26.85
CA ALA A 190 14.01 -3.41 28.10
C ALA A 190 13.76 -4.92 28.32
N GLU A 191 12.52 -5.39 28.17
CA GLU A 191 12.14 -6.80 28.26
C GLU A 191 12.97 -7.67 27.31
N ARG A 192 13.23 -7.19 26.09
CA ARG A 192 13.97 -7.90 25.03
C ARG A 192 15.49 -7.59 25.04
N LYS A 193 15.96 -6.77 25.98
CA LYS A 193 17.36 -6.34 26.13
C LYS A 193 17.88 -5.66 24.85
N ILE A 194 17.08 -4.78 24.28
CA ILE A 194 17.40 -3.98 23.10
C ILE A 194 17.86 -2.59 23.59
N SER A 195 19.04 -2.16 23.16
CA SER A 195 19.59 -0.85 23.54
C SER A 195 19.15 0.27 22.62
N TRP A 196 18.95 -0.04 21.34
CA TRP A 196 18.55 0.90 20.30
C TRP A 196 17.48 0.29 19.39
N PHE A 197 16.50 1.11 18.99
CA PHE A 197 15.53 0.77 17.97
C PHE A 197 15.53 1.85 16.90
N VAL A 198 15.70 1.45 15.65
CA VAL A 198 15.72 2.32 14.47
C VAL A 198 14.45 2.09 13.67
N VAL A 199 13.62 3.11 13.56
CA VAL A 199 12.37 3.08 12.79
C VAL A 199 12.61 3.80 11.48
N THR A 200 12.33 3.13 10.37
CA THR A 200 12.57 3.64 9.01
C THR A 200 11.28 3.85 8.22
N ALA A 201 10.20 3.17 8.57
CA ALA A 201 8.90 3.34 7.96
C ALA A 201 8.25 4.67 8.41
N LEU A 202 7.75 5.45 7.44
CA LEU A 202 7.28 6.82 7.68
C LEU A 202 6.05 6.89 8.57
N ASP A 203 5.15 5.95 8.40
CA ASP A 203 3.92 5.76 9.17
C ASP A 203 4.20 5.39 10.63
N GLU A 204 5.14 4.47 10.88
CA GLU A 204 5.57 4.11 12.24
C GLU A 204 6.16 5.32 12.98
N ILE A 205 6.96 6.15 12.28
CA ILE A 205 7.51 7.38 12.83
C ILE A 205 6.40 8.39 13.13
N ALA A 206 5.46 8.55 12.20
CA ALA A 206 4.30 9.42 12.38
C ALA A 206 3.43 8.95 13.54
N CYS A 207 3.17 7.66 13.66
CA CYS A 207 2.45 7.07 14.77
C CYS A 207 3.17 7.30 16.11
N ALA A 208 4.50 7.10 16.16
CA ALA A 208 5.28 7.29 17.36
C ALA A 208 5.20 8.72 17.91
N TYR A 209 5.29 9.74 17.05
CA TYR A 209 5.27 11.15 17.44
C TYR A 209 3.94 11.86 17.28
N GLN A 210 2.85 11.17 16.92
CA GLN A 210 1.52 11.74 16.71
C GLN A 210 1.53 12.94 15.74
N LYS A 211 2.13 12.75 14.58
CA LYS A 211 2.23 13.76 13.53
C LYS A 211 1.38 13.41 12.33
N ALA A 212 0.50 14.33 11.94
CA ALA A 212 -0.43 14.16 10.84
C ALA A 212 0.16 14.46 9.46
N SER A 213 1.19 15.28 9.34
CA SER A 213 1.60 15.78 8.04
C SER A 213 2.53 14.88 7.23
N PHE A 214 2.46 13.58 7.46
CA PHE A 214 3.01 12.62 6.51
C PHE A 214 2.05 12.29 5.35
N CYS A 215 0.75 12.63 5.49
CA CYS A 215 -0.30 12.22 4.58
C CYS A 215 -1.23 13.37 4.15
N VAL A 216 -0.88 14.63 4.33
CA VAL A 216 -1.78 15.74 3.99
C VAL A 216 -1.36 16.44 2.71
N GLU A 217 -2.35 16.64 1.87
CA GLU A 217 -2.34 17.28 0.56
C GLU A 217 -1.60 16.52 -0.54
N TRP A 218 -2.39 15.71 -1.19
CA TRP A 218 -2.20 15.27 -2.55
C TRP A 218 -2.66 16.36 -3.53
N SER A 219 -1.93 17.43 -3.61
CA SER A 219 -1.90 18.19 -4.84
C SER A 219 -0.90 17.50 -5.79
N ASP A 220 -1.10 17.58 -7.08
CA ASP A 220 -0.20 17.01 -8.11
C ASP A 220 1.27 17.48 -8.02
N HIS A 221 1.62 18.25 -7.00
CA HIS A 221 2.88 18.95 -6.87
C HIS A 221 3.68 18.66 -5.59
N ASP A 222 3.10 18.03 -4.52
CA ASP A 222 3.81 17.84 -3.24
C ASP A 222 3.62 16.43 -2.64
N PRO A 223 4.53 15.49 -2.83
CA PRO A 223 4.50 14.16 -2.19
C PRO A 223 5.15 14.12 -0.80
N PRO A 224 4.90 13.03 -0.01
CA PRO A 224 5.15 12.97 1.42
C PRO A 224 6.62 12.99 1.83
N LEU A 225 6.82 13.24 3.09
CA LEU A 225 8.01 13.66 3.78
C LEU A 225 8.77 12.53 4.47
N ARG A 226 10.08 12.66 4.60
CA ARG A 226 10.98 11.62 5.10
C ARG A 226 11.70 12.03 6.38
N PRO A 227 11.20 11.75 7.60
CA PRO A 227 12.05 11.62 8.77
C PRO A 227 12.51 10.17 8.97
N LEU A 228 13.54 9.98 9.75
CA LEU A 228 13.98 8.73 10.34
C LEU A 228 14.07 8.90 11.85
N LEU A 229 13.69 7.88 12.61
CA LEU A 229 13.72 7.87 14.05
C LEU A 229 14.75 6.87 14.56
N SER A 230 15.55 7.25 15.56
CA SER A 230 16.21 6.26 16.42
C SER A 230 15.80 6.51 17.87
N CYS A 231 15.24 5.47 18.50
CA CYS A 231 14.87 5.46 19.91
C CYS A 231 15.93 4.73 20.73
N GLN A 232 16.40 5.35 21.81
CA GLN A 232 17.36 4.75 22.75
C GLN A 232 16.63 4.32 24.03
N LEU A 233 16.97 3.16 24.60
CA LEU A 233 16.36 2.62 25.83
C LEU A 233 16.46 3.59 27.01
N ALA A 234 17.58 4.34 27.10
CA ALA A 234 17.77 5.43 28.05
C ALA A 234 18.54 6.55 27.35
N GLY A 235 17.92 7.73 27.16
CA GLY A 235 18.61 8.86 26.53
C GLY A 235 17.71 9.75 25.68
N ILE A 236 18.29 10.39 24.69
CA ILE A 236 17.66 11.36 23.80
C ILE A 236 17.09 10.63 22.56
N GLU A 237 15.83 10.90 22.23
CA GLU A 237 15.25 10.45 20.96
C GLU A 237 15.83 11.27 19.80
N ARG A 238 16.31 10.60 18.74
CA ARG A 238 16.90 11.27 17.58
C ARG A 238 15.95 11.19 16.40
N LEU A 239 15.54 12.34 15.89
CA LEU A 239 14.67 12.47 14.74
C LEU A 239 15.45 13.12 13.59
N PHE A 240 15.67 12.37 12.50
CA PHE A 240 16.45 12.84 11.36
C PHE A 240 15.52 13.44 10.31
N LEU A 241 15.65 14.74 10.05
CA LEU A 241 14.81 15.47 9.10
C LEU A 241 15.43 16.83 8.73
N ASP A 242 14.91 17.51 7.70
CA ASP A 242 15.27 18.90 7.40
C ASP A 242 14.66 19.82 8.48
N GLU A 243 15.49 20.60 9.18
CA GLU A 243 15.07 21.52 10.26
C GLU A 243 14.05 22.56 9.80
N LYS A 244 14.06 22.93 8.50
CA LYS A 244 13.06 23.85 7.91
C LYS A 244 11.63 23.37 8.06
N ARG A 245 11.41 22.12 8.39
CA ARG A 245 10.12 21.45 8.48
C ARG A 245 9.52 21.41 9.87
N VAL A 246 10.26 21.83 10.88
CA VAL A 246 9.87 21.96 12.29
C VAL A 246 9.91 23.40 12.76
N VAL A 247 9.70 24.36 11.88
CA VAL A 247 9.67 25.80 12.23
C VAL A 247 8.35 26.22 12.87
N ASP A 248 7.25 25.49 12.64
CA ASP A 248 5.95 25.78 13.25
C ASP A 248 6.06 25.70 14.80
N PRO A 249 5.70 26.78 15.52
CA PRO A 249 5.72 26.79 16.98
C PRO A 249 4.90 25.67 17.62
N VAL A 250 3.75 25.31 17.04
CA VAL A 250 2.88 24.22 17.54
C VAL A 250 3.59 22.86 17.45
N VAL A 251 4.31 22.62 16.36
CA VAL A 251 5.11 21.39 16.19
C VAL A 251 6.31 21.38 17.14
N ARG A 252 6.98 22.52 17.32
CA ARG A 252 8.11 22.63 18.25
C ARG A 252 7.68 22.40 19.70
N GLU A 253 6.55 22.98 20.11
CA GLU A 253 5.94 22.76 21.42
C GLU A 253 5.53 21.30 21.61
N HIS A 254 4.84 20.71 20.64
CA HIS A 254 4.42 19.31 20.65
C HIS A 254 5.59 18.32 20.84
N LEU A 255 6.72 18.58 20.18
CA LEU A 255 7.94 17.78 20.30
C LEU A 255 8.83 18.17 21.48
N GLU A 256 8.45 19.19 22.28
CA GLU A 256 9.22 19.75 23.38
C GLU A 256 10.66 20.16 22.97
N LEU A 257 10.86 20.61 21.70
CA LEU A 257 12.20 20.89 21.15
C LEU A 257 12.92 22.00 21.90
N ASP A 258 12.18 22.99 22.40
CA ASP A 258 12.71 24.17 23.08
C ASP A 258 12.62 24.06 24.61
N SER A 259 12.14 22.92 25.14
CA SER A 259 11.96 22.72 26.58
C SER A 259 13.22 22.20 27.27
N ALA A 260 13.62 22.90 28.34
CA ALA A 260 14.75 22.50 29.18
C ALA A 260 14.37 21.48 30.28
N SER A 261 13.09 21.07 30.38
CA SER A 261 12.54 20.57 31.65
C SER A 261 12.42 19.05 31.80
N LYS A 262 12.67 18.22 30.74
CA LYS A 262 12.58 16.76 30.85
C LYS A 262 13.69 16.05 30.08
N PRO A 263 14.84 15.73 30.69
CA PRO A 263 15.94 15.06 29.99
C PRO A 263 15.62 13.65 29.51
N GLU A 264 14.60 12.98 30.09
CA GLU A 264 14.27 11.57 29.81
C GLU A 264 13.58 11.32 28.49
N LEU A 265 12.94 12.33 27.89
CA LEU A 265 12.15 12.23 26.66
C LEU A 265 12.45 13.38 25.69
N LYS A 266 13.65 13.94 25.73
CA LYS A 266 14.05 15.03 24.83
C LYS A 266 14.21 14.49 23.41
N VAL A 267 13.50 15.11 22.44
CA VAL A 267 13.71 14.89 21.00
C VAL A 267 14.86 15.78 20.53
N GLN A 268 15.82 15.19 19.84
CA GLN A 268 16.88 15.89 19.13
C GLN A 268 16.63 15.77 17.62
N CYS A 269 16.37 16.87 16.95
CA CYS A 269 16.35 16.90 15.50
C CYS A 269 17.77 16.93 14.95
N LEU A 270 18.05 16.10 13.96
CA LEU A 270 19.33 15.98 13.27
C LEU A 270 19.12 16.06 11.76
N PRO A 271 20.09 16.54 10.98
CA PRO A 271 20.00 16.56 9.52
C PRO A 271 19.72 15.16 8.97
N TYR A 272 18.81 15.07 8.00
CA TYR A 272 18.41 13.79 7.40
C TYR A 272 19.61 12.98 6.89
N GLU A 273 20.55 13.63 6.23
CA GLU A 273 21.73 13.02 5.61
C GLU A 273 22.72 12.47 6.64
N SER A 274 22.64 12.87 7.91
CA SER A 274 23.54 12.41 8.97
C SER A 274 23.21 11.01 9.51
N ILE A 275 22.06 10.42 9.15
CA ILE A 275 21.58 9.15 9.72
C ILE A 275 22.60 8.01 9.59
N TYR A 276 23.23 7.87 8.42
CA TYR A 276 24.21 6.79 8.18
C TYR A 276 25.42 6.92 9.13
N THR A 277 25.98 8.13 9.24
CA THR A 277 27.13 8.42 10.09
C THR A 277 26.78 8.24 11.58
N GLU A 278 25.59 8.68 11.99
CA GLU A 278 25.10 8.49 13.35
C GLU A 278 24.89 7.02 13.70
N LEU A 279 24.32 6.22 12.79
CA LEU A 279 24.17 4.78 12.98
C LEU A 279 25.52 4.05 13.06
N GLN A 280 26.51 4.44 12.27
CA GLN A 280 27.87 3.92 12.38
C GLN A 280 28.51 4.28 13.74
N ALA A 281 28.33 5.51 14.21
CA ALA A 281 28.81 5.95 15.52
C ALA A 281 28.15 5.15 16.66
N VAL A 282 26.82 4.96 16.60
CA VAL A 282 26.07 4.11 17.55
C VAL A 282 26.60 2.68 17.49
N SER A 283 26.74 2.09 16.32
CA SER A 283 27.24 0.73 16.14
C SER A 283 28.65 0.54 16.70
N SER A 284 29.51 1.54 16.52
CA SER A 284 30.89 1.51 17.01
C SER A 284 30.99 1.68 18.55
N ALA A 285 30.01 2.33 19.17
CA ALA A 285 29.93 2.57 20.59
C ALA A 285 29.25 1.46 21.39
N LEU A 286 28.62 0.47 20.71
CA LEU A 286 27.88 -0.62 21.34
C LEU A 286 28.80 -1.55 22.14
N GLY A 287 28.42 -1.80 23.38
CA GLY A 287 29.06 -2.84 24.20
C GLY A 287 28.69 -4.26 23.75
N PRO A 288 29.46 -5.29 24.14
CA PRO A 288 29.31 -6.67 23.63
C PRO A 288 27.96 -7.34 23.96
N LYS A 289 27.13 -6.72 24.80
CA LYS A 289 25.78 -7.23 25.16
C LYS A 289 24.66 -6.32 24.67
N GLU A 290 24.98 -5.20 24.05
CA GLU A 290 24.00 -4.26 23.53
C GLU A 290 23.49 -4.68 22.16
N LYS A 291 22.21 -4.41 21.88
CA LYS A 291 21.53 -4.80 20.65
C LYS A 291 20.82 -3.61 20.03
N VAL A 292 20.89 -3.55 18.72
CA VAL A 292 20.08 -2.62 17.91
C VAL A 292 18.97 -3.40 17.23
N TRP A 293 17.78 -2.83 17.22
CA TRP A 293 16.63 -3.29 16.45
C TRP A 293 16.42 -2.34 15.28
N ILE A 294 16.34 -2.85 14.07
CA ILE A 294 15.99 -2.16 12.82
C ILE A 294 15.34 -3.17 11.87
N SER A 295 14.48 -2.80 10.98
CA SER A 295 13.81 -3.63 10.00
C SER A 295 14.77 -4.30 9.01
N ASP A 296 14.59 -5.58 8.63
CA ASP A 296 15.25 -6.15 7.45
C ASP A 296 14.57 -5.73 6.13
N LYS A 297 13.37 -5.11 6.20
CA LYS A 297 12.79 -4.34 5.09
C LYS A 297 13.35 -2.90 5.02
N ALA A 298 14.04 -2.41 6.04
CA ALA A 298 14.77 -1.15 5.92
C ALA A 298 15.79 -1.22 4.77
N SER A 299 16.19 -0.06 4.23
CA SER A 299 17.18 -0.02 3.14
C SER A 299 18.46 -0.75 3.52
N CYS A 300 19.07 -1.42 2.56
CA CYS A 300 20.32 -2.16 2.76
C CYS A 300 21.42 -1.26 3.32
N ALA A 301 21.53 -0.01 2.85
CA ALA A 301 22.50 0.97 3.35
C ALA A 301 22.39 1.17 4.86
N LEU A 302 21.17 1.38 5.40
CA LEU A 302 20.95 1.58 6.83
C LEU A 302 21.25 0.32 7.65
N THR A 303 20.88 -0.85 7.17
CA THR A 303 21.17 -2.11 7.88
C THR A 303 22.65 -2.50 7.83
N GLN A 304 23.40 -2.09 6.80
CA GLN A 304 24.85 -2.24 6.73
C GLN A 304 25.59 -1.31 7.69
N ALA A 305 25.03 -0.17 8.03
CA ALA A 305 25.56 0.70 9.09
C ALA A 305 25.46 0.03 10.47
N ILE A 306 24.58 -0.96 10.65
CA ILE A 306 24.35 -1.70 11.89
C ILE A 306 24.40 -3.21 11.60
N PRO A 307 25.39 -3.93 12.02
CA PRO A 307 25.56 -5.35 11.67
C PRO A 307 24.64 -6.33 12.38
N LYS A 308 23.32 -6.24 12.29
CA LYS A 308 22.28 -7.29 12.54
C LYS A 308 20.94 -6.78 13.07
N VAL A 309 19.81 -6.91 12.26
CA VAL A 309 18.44 -6.54 12.68
C VAL A 309 17.22 -6.89 11.79
N LYS A 310 15.93 -6.48 12.13
CA LYS A 310 14.61 -6.71 11.41
C LYS A 310 13.44 -5.74 11.76
N ASP A 311 12.48 -5.40 11.02
CA ASP A 311 11.56 -5.22 9.89
C ASP A 311 10.44 -4.16 9.93
N SER A 312 9.98 -3.51 8.81
CA SER A 312 8.67 -3.23 8.13
C SER A 312 8.11 -1.86 7.69
N HIS A 313 7.15 -1.42 6.97
CA HIS A 313 6.51 -0.91 5.75
C HIS A 313 5.65 0.40 5.71
N ILE A 314 5.34 1.10 4.53
CA ILE A 314 4.17 1.54 3.70
C ILE A 314 3.89 2.95 3.09
N HIS A 315 3.11 3.51 2.19
CA HIS A 315 2.23 4.08 1.12
C HIS A 315 1.83 5.60 0.85
N HIS A 316 1.30 6.17 -0.28
CA HIS A 316 0.28 6.63 -1.23
C HIS A 316 0.01 7.96 -2.01
N CYS A 317 -0.70 8.15 -3.16
CA CYS A 317 -1.89 8.75 -3.86
C CYS A 317 -2.13 10.01 -4.78
N HIS A 318 -2.86 10.53 -5.77
CA HIS A 318 -4.06 11.06 -6.42
C HIS A 318 -4.39 12.26 -7.37
N CYS A 319 -5.44 12.36 -8.28
CA CYS A 319 -6.58 13.18 -8.84
C CYS A 319 -6.57 14.11 -10.09
N GLN A 320 -7.61 14.47 -10.92
CA GLN A 320 -8.95 14.93 -11.18
C GLN A 320 -9.38 15.65 -12.53
N PHE A 321 -10.58 15.87 -13.08
CA PHE A 321 -11.95 16.35 -13.42
C PHE A 321 -12.36 16.61 -14.92
N CYS A 322 -13.49 16.73 -15.49
CA CYS A 322 -14.94 16.75 -15.55
C CYS A 322 -15.63 16.81 -16.94
N THR A 323 -16.26 15.90 -17.40
CA THR A 323 -17.58 15.48 -17.90
C THR A 323 -17.88 14.29 -17.04
N VAL A 324 -19.05 13.59 -17.00
CA VAL A 324 -19.04 12.42 -16.13
C VAL A 324 -18.18 11.36 -16.79
N THR A 325 -16.90 11.52 -16.63
CA THR A 325 -15.81 10.64 -17.03
C THR A 325 -15.31 9.93 -15.78
N GLU A 326 -14.44 8.98 -15.95
CA GLU A 326 -13.77 8.31 -14.82
C GLU A 326 -13.11 9.31 -13.88
N ILE A 327 -12.42 10.32 -14.42
CA ILE A 327 -11.84 11.42 -13.63
C ILE A 327 -12.94 12.17 -12.88
N SER A 328 -14.00 12.64 -13.54
CA SER A 328 -15.01 13.49 -12.88
C SER A 328 -15.89 12.76 -11.88
N ALA A 329 -16.01 11.46 -11.99
CA ALA A 329 -16.67 10.63 -10.98
C ALA A 329 -15.79 10.48 -9.74
N ALA A 330 -14.47 10.30 -9.94
CA ALA A 330 -13.48 10.29 -8.86
C ALA A 330 -13.52 11.58 -8.06
N ASP A 331 -13.46 12.71 -8.75
CA ASP A 331 -13.52 14.05 -8.16
C ASP A 331 -14.80 14.31 -7.40
N LYS A 332 -15.94 13.92 -7.96
CA LYS A 332 -17.20 14.10 -7.27
C LYS A 332 -17.28 13.25 -5.99
N ALA A 333 -16.65 12.09 -5.98
CA ALA A 333 -16.51 11.29 -4.77
C ALA A 333 -15.65 12.00 -3.71
N GLU A 334 -14.52 12.60 -4.11
CA GLU A 334 -13.66 13.40 -3.24
C GLU A 334 -14.38 14.65 -2.73
N GLU A 335 -15.01 15.44 -3.62
CA GLU A 335 -15.81 16.60 -3.24
C GLU A 335 -16.85 16.26 -2.16
N LEU A 336 -17.56 15.14 -2.29
CA LEU A 336 -18.56 14.71 -1.31
C LEU A 336 -17.92 14.26 0.01
N ARG A 337 -16.75 13.64 -0.03
CA ARG A 337 -15.99 13.27 1.18
C ARG A 337 -15.40 14.49 1.88
N SER A 338 -14.91 15.47 1.14
CA SER A 338 -14.33 16.70 1.69
C SER A 338 -15.34 17.57 2.44
N GLN A 339 -16.64 17.40 2.15
CA GLN A 339 -17.73 18.07 2.87
C GLN A 339 -17.97 17.46 4.26
N GLN A 340 -17.42 16.31 4.57
CA GLN A 340 -17.59 15.66 5.87
C GLN A 340 -16.60 16.22 6.90
N LYS A 341 -17.02 16.18 8.16
CA LYS A 341 -16.22 16.71 9.26
C LYS A 341 -14.91 15.92 9.43
N ASP A 342 -13.86 16.62 9.80
CA ASP A 342 -12.51 16.07 10.07
C ASP A 342 -11.84 15.42 8.84
N PHE A 343 -12.31 15.70 7.60
CA PHE A 343 -11.66 15.28 6.36
C PHE A 343 -10.26 15.86 6.24
N VAL A 344 -9.31 15.04 5.79
CA VAL A 344 -7.91 15.42 5.65
C VAL A 344 -7.43 15.28 4.20
N GLY A 345 -7.88 14.26 3.50
CA GLY A 345 -7.50 13.96 2.12
C GLY A 345 -8.01 12.58 1.72
N LEU A 346 -7.64 12.12 0.54
CA LEU A 346 -7.95 10.75 0.12
C LEU A 346 -7.05 9.73 0.85
N SER A 347 -7.51 8.50 1.03
CA SER A 347 -6.71 7.41 1.59
C SER A 347 -5.83 6.74 0.54
N PHE A 348 -6.21 6.84 -0.73
CA PHE A 348 -5.48 6.36 -1.92
C PHE A 348 -6.05 7.02 -3.19
N PRO A 349 -5.36 6.90 -4.37
CA PRO A 349 -5.88 7.36 -5.66
C PRO A 349 -7.19 6.69 -6.01
N THR A 350 -8.28 7.43 -6.14
CA THR A 350 -9.58 6.86 -6.53
C THR A 350 -9.44 6.06 -7.83
N ILE A 351 -9.73 4.77 -7.77
CA ILE A 351 -9.91 3.92 -8.94
C ILE A 351 -11.32 4.19 -9.45
N SER A 352 -11.43 4.79 -10.63
CA SER A 352 -12.70 5.09 -11.27
C SER A 352 -12.59 4.59 -12.72
N SER A 353 -13.28 3.51 -13.06
CA SER A 353 -13.01 2.74 -14.27
C SER A 353 -14.28 2.19 -14.92
N VAL A 354 -14.46 2.47 -16.21
CA VAL A 354 -15.61 2.01 -17.01
C VAL A 354 -15.17 1.02 -18.08
N GLY A 355 -15.93 -0.06 -18.23
CA GLY A 355 -15.68 -1.09 -19.25
C GLY A 355 -14.27 -1.68 -19.14
N PRO A 356 -13.47 -1.71 -20.23
CA PRO A 356 -12.12 -2.31 -20.26
C PRO A 356 -11.14 -1.78 -19.23
N ASN A 357 -11.26 -0.51 -18.82
CA ASN A 357 -10.40 0.07 -17.77
C ASN A 357 -10.64 -0.60 -16.41
N GLY A 358 -11.85 -1.11 -16.15
CA GLY A 358 -12.18 -1.88 -14.95
C GLY A 358 -11.42 -3.20 -14.83
N ALA A 359 -10.91 -3.77 -15.92
CA ALA A 359 -10.07 -4.96 -15.90
C ALA A 359 -8.64 -4.69 -15.35
N ILE A 360 -8.24 -3.45 -15.26
CA ILE A 360 -6.97 -3.04 -14.65
C ILE A 360 -7.21 -2.83 -13.15
N ILE A 361 -6.76 -3.76 -12.32
CA ILE A 361 -7.11 -3.89 -10.89
C ILE A 361 -6.85 -2.60 -10.09
N HIS A 362 -5.72 -1.92 -10.35
CA HIS A 362 -5.34 -0.63 -9.75
C HIS A 362 -5.33 0.49 -10.79
N TYR A 363 -6.37 0.54 -11.64
CA TYR A 363 -6.51 1.58 -12.66
C TYR A 363 -6.57 2.97 -12.01
N ARG A 364 -5.72 3.85 -12.48
CA ARG A 364 -5.80 5.29 -12.17
C ARG A 364 -6.22 6.02 -13.45
N PRO A 365 -7.35 6.75 -13.45
CA PRO A 365 -7.72 7.53 -14.62
C PRO A 365 -6.73 8.67 -14.85
N LEU A 366 -6.20 8.76 -16.07
CA LEU A 366 -5.32 9.82 -16.54
C LEU A 366 -5.99 10.54 -17.71
N PRO A 367 -5.65 11.80 -18.03
CA PRO A 367 -6.26 12.51 -19.16
C PRO A 367 -6.27 11.70 -20.46
N GLU A 368 -5.22 10.90 -20.70
CA GLU A 368 -5.01 10.11 -21.92
C GLU A 368 -5.81 8.79 -21.93
N THR A 369 -6.19 8.26 -20.77
CA THR A 369 -6.93 7.00 -20.62
C THR A 369 -8.37 7.21 -20.17
N ASN A 370 -8.71 8.43 -19.78
CA ASN A 370 -10.01 8.83 -19.23
C ASN A 370 -11.16 8.56 -20.20
N ARG A 371 -12.10 7.70 -19.80
CA ARG A 371 -13.29 7.35 -20.58
C ARG A 371 -14.52 8.03 -19.99
N THR A 372 -15.50 8.32 -20.86
CA THR A 372 -16.83 8.76 -20.45
C THR A 372 -17.60 7.57 -19.88
N LEU A 373 -18.29 7.75 -18.74
CA LEU A 373 -19.17 6.72 -18.19
C LEU A 373 -20.31 6.41 -19.18
N SER A 374 -20.61 5.13 -19.34
CA SER A 374 -21.54 4.59 -20.32
C SER A 374 -22.75 3.93 -19.66
N LEU A 375 -23.91 3.98 -20.32
CA LEU A 375 -25.08 3.18 -19.92
C LEU A 375 -24.98 1.70 -20.36
N ASN A 376 -23.94 1.35 -21.12
CA ASN A 376 -23.80 0.02 -21.74
C ASN A 376 -22.61 -0.78 -21.20
N GLU A 377 -21.92 -0.24 -20.19
CA GLU A 377 -20.71 -0.86 -19.64
C GLU A 377 -20.75 -0.85 -18.10
N VAL A 378 -20.11 -1.83 -17.52
CA VAL A 378 -19.88 -1.90 -16.07
C VAL A 378 -18.97 -0.74 -15.64
N TYR A 379 -19.28 -0.13 -14.52
CA TYR A 379 -18.47 0.90 -13.87
C TYR A 379 -18.03 0.41 -12.48
N LEU A 380 -16.73 0.38 -12.25
CA LEU A 380 -16.12 0.08 -10.97
C LEU A 380 -15.53 1.37 -10.39
N ILE A 381 -15.93 1.69 -9.16
CA ILE A 381 -15.34 2.76 -8.37
C ILE A 381 -14.83 2.20 -7.04
N ASP A 382 -13.54 2.46 -6.78
CA ASP A 382 -12.89 2.15 -5.52
C ASP A 382 -12.28 3.43 -4.97
N SER A 383 -12.65 3.80 -3.75
CA SER A 383 -12.32 5.11 -3.21
C SER A 383 -12.44 5.19 -1.70
N GLY A 384 -11.57 5.95 -1.10
CA GLY A 384 -11.54 6.18 0.32
C GLY A 384 -10.99 7.56 0.71
N ALA A 385 -11.06 7.88 1.99
CA ALA A 385 -10.51 9.11 2.54
C ALA A 385 -9.90 8.90 3.92
N GLN A 386 -8.94 9.77 4.24
CA GLN A 386 -8.41 9.96 5.57
C GLN A 386 -9.24 11.01 6.29
N TYR A 387 -9.71 10.65 7.46
CA TYR A 387 -10.31 11.55 8.44
C TYR A 387 -9.44 11.56 9.69
N MET A 388 -9.44 12.62 10.47
CA MET A 388 -8.62 12.72 11.69
C MET A 388 -8.92 11.61 12.71
N ASP A 389 -10.05 10.94 12.59
CA ASP A 389 -10.54 9.87 13.47
C ASP A 389 -10.70 8.51 12.77
N GLY A 390 -10.29 8.37 11.50
CA GLY A 390 -10.34 7.10 10.79
C GLY A 390 -9.97 7.16 9.32
N THR A 391 -9.73 5.98 8.74
CA THR A 391 -9.51 5.75 7.31
C THR A 391 -10.71 5.05 6.72
N THR A 392 -11.16 5.43 5.52
CA THR A 392 -12.22 4.73 4.79
C THR A 392 -11.67 4.11 3.51
N ASP A 393 -12.31 3.01 3.13
CA ASP A 393 -12.02 2.22 1.94
C ASP A 393 -13.29 1.54 1.45
N VAL A 394 -13.65 1.66 0.17
CA VAL A 394 -14.84 1.01 -0.39
C VAL A 394 -14.79 0.89 -1.89
N THR A 395 -14.99 -0.32 -2.39
CA THR A 395 -15.26 -0.56 -3.80
C THR A 395 -16.73 -0.89 -4.04
N ARG A 396 -17.32 -0.29 -5.06
CA ARG A 396 -18.59 -0.71 -5.65
C ARG A 396 -18.48 -0.83 -7.16
N THR A 397 -19.07 -1.90 -7.65
CA THR A 397 -19.29 -2.12 -9.08
C THR A 397 -20.77 -1.92 -9.40
N VAL A 398 -21.06 -1.10 -10.39
CA VAL A 398 -22.43 -0.75 -10.79
C VAL A 398 -22.59 -0.76 -12.31
N HIS A 399 -23.83 -0.86 -12.78
CA HIS A 399 -24.19 -0.68 -14.18
C HIS A 399 -25.30 0.36 -14.28
N PHE A 400 -25.15 1.41 -15.07
CA PHE A 400 -26.17 2.47 -15.17
C PHE A 400 -27.35 2.07 -16.07
N GLY A 401 -27.13 1.26 -17.09
CA GLY A 401 -28.16 0.68 -17.96
C GLY A 401 -28.55 -0.75 -17.57
N THR A 402 -28.54 -1.69 -18.52
CA THR A 402 -28.91 -3.10 -18.34
C THR A 402 -27.67 -3.98 -18.46
N PRO A 403 -27.19 -4.63 -17.37
CA PRO A 403 -26.07 -5.54 -17.45
C PRO A 403 -26.43 -6.82 -18.23
N SER A 404 -25.45 -7.42 -18.89
CA SER A 404 -25.59 -8.75 -19.53
C SER A 404 -25.75 -9.86 -18.47
N ASP A 405 -26.23 -11.01 -18.86
CA ASP A 405 -26.38 -12.15 -17.97
C ASP A 405 -25.01 -12.64 -17.45
N TYR A 406 -23.96 -12.58 -18.28
CA TYR A 406 -22.60 -12.92 -17.87
C TYR A 406 -22.02 -11.94 -16.82
N GLU A 407 -22.24 -10.65 -17.00
CA GLU A 407 -21.85 -9.65 -15.99
C GLU A 407 -22.57 -9.86 -14.65
N LYS A 408 -23.87 -10.20 -14.68
CA LYS A 408 -24.62 -10.53 -13.47
C LYS A 408 -24.12 -11.82 -12.81
N GLU A 409 -23.79 -12.82 -13.60
CA GLU A 409 -23.27 -14.10 -13.10
C GLU A 409 -21.92 -13.89 -12.41
N CYS A 410 -20.97 -13.24 -13.06
CA CYS A 410 -19.67 -12.90 -12.48
C CYS A 410 -19.80 -12.03 -11.22
N PHE A 411 -20.66 -11.00 -11.25
CA PHE A 411 -20.95 -10.16 -10.09
C PHE A 411 -21.51 -10.96 -8.92
N THR A 412 -22.41 -11.90 -9.22
CA THR A 412 -23.02 -12.74 -8.17
C THR A 412 -22.01 -13.69 -7.55
N TYR A 413 -21.06 -14.26 -8.31
CA TYR A 413 -19.98 -15.08 -7.73
C TYR A 413 -19.06 -14.27 -6.83
N VAL A 414 -18.69 -13.05 -7.22
CA VAL A 414 -17.93 -12.12 -6.35
C VAL A 414 -18.71 -11.79 -5.07
N LEU A 415 -20.02 -11.49 -5.19
CA LEU A 415 -20.90 -11.23 -4.04
C LEU A 415 -20.99 -12.43 -3.08
N LYS A 416 -21.08 -13.67 -3.60
CA LYS A 416 -21.06 -14.88 -2.78
C LYS A 416 -19.77 -15.01 -1.98
N GLY A 417 -18.63 -14.70 -2.60
CA GLY A 417 -17.33 -14.66 -1.95
C GLY A 417 -17.28 -13.61 -0.83
N HIS A 418 -17.72 -12.39 -1.10
CA HIS A 418 -17.83 -11.31 -0.13
C HIS A 418 -18.73 -11.68 1.07
N ILE A 419 -19.91 -12.25 0.80
CA ILE A 419 -20.81 -12.73 1.87
C ILE A 419 -20.17 -13.86 2.67
N ALA A 420 -19.46 -14.79 2.01
CA ALA A 420 -18.84 -15.93 2.67
C ALA A 420 -17.76 -15.51 3.68
N VAL A 421 -16.96 -14.48 3.36
CA VAL A 421 -15.99 -13.89 4.28
C VAL A 421 -16.70 -13.09 5.37
N SER A 422 -17.54 -12.12 5.01
CA SER A 422 -18.25 -11.27 5.97
C SER A 422 -19.12 -12.03 6.97
N ALA A 423 -19.68 -13.18 6.57
CA ALA A 423 -20.50 -14.05 7.44
C ALA A 423 -19.72 -15.18 8.12
N ALA A 424 -18.39 -15.23 7.95
CA ALA A 424 -17.56 -16.28 8.51
C ALA A 424 -17.57 -16.24 10.04
N VAL A 425 -17.68 -17.42 10.67
CA VAL A 425 -17.45 -17.61 12.10
C VAL A 425 -16.23 -18.53 12.26
N PHE A 426 -15.21 -18.05 12.96
CA PHE A 426 -13.95 -18.76 13.09
C PHE A 426 -13.40 -18.71 14.53
N PRO A 427 -12.60 -19.72 14.95
CA PRO A 427 -12.05 -19.75 16.30
C PRO A 427 -10.98 -18.68 16.52
N ASN A 428 -10.81 -18.22 17.77
CA ASN A 428 -9.67 -17.38 18.15
C ASN A 428 -8.33 -18.04 17.74
N GLY A 429 -7.39 -17.22 17.26
CA GLY A 429 -6.11 -17.66 16.73
C GLY A 429 -6.16 -18.15 15.28
N THR A 430 -7.26 -17.93 14.56
CA THR A 430 -7.34 -18.14 13.10
C THR A 430 -6.60 -17.03 12.37
N LYS A 431 -5.77 -17.41 11.42
CA LYS A 431 -5.04 -16.50 10.53
C LYS A 431 -5.88 -16.20 9.27
N GLY A 432 -5.74 -14.99 8.74
CA GLY A 432 -6.58 -14.53 7.64
C GLY A 432 -6.42 -15.34 6.34
N HIS A 433 -5.25 -15.92 6.06
CA HIS A 433 -5.04 -16.74 4.85
C HIS A 433 -5.99 -17.95 4.79
N LEU A 434 -6.47 -18.47 5.93
CA LEU A 434 -7.45 -19.56 5.97
C LEU A 434 -8.85 -19.13 5.49
N LEU A 435 -9.12 -17.82 5.48
CA LEU A 435 -10.42 -17.26 5.07
C LEU A 435 -10.43 -16.85 3.59
N ASP A 436 -9.27 -16.66 2.95
CA ASP A 436 -9.15 -16.25 1.55
C ASP A 436 -9.87 -17.20 0.58
N SER A 437 -9.80 -18.50 0.82
CA SER A 437 -10.50 -19.50 0.00
C SER A 437 -12.03 -19.41 0.07
N PHE A 438 -12.60 -18.83 1.13
CA PHE A 438 -14.05 -18.62 1.21
C PHE A 438 -14.50 -17.60 0.17
N ALA A 439 -13.71 -16.55 -0.05
CA ALA A 439 -13.97 -15.55 -1.06
C ALA A 439 -13.89 -16.11 -2.50
N ARG A 440 -13.01 -17.09 -2.73
CA ARG A 440 -12.74 -17.64 -4.06
C ARG A 440 -13.63 -18.81 -4.44
N ALA A 441 -14.21 -19.52 -3.47
CA ALA A 441 -14.90 -20.79 -3.70
C ALA A 441 -15.94 -20.74 -4.84
N ALA A 442 -16.82 -19.74 -4.83
CA ALA A 442 -17.85 -19.59 -5.87
C ALA A 442 -17.28 -19.25 -7.28
N LEU A 443 -16.16 -18.53 -7.34
CA LEU A 443 -15.44 -18.27 -8.58
C LEU A 443 -14.75 -19.53 -9.09
N TRP A 444 -14.05 -20.27 -8.23
CA TRP A 444 -13.37 -21.52 -8.60
C TRP A 444 -14.33 -22.60 -9.10
N ASP A 445 -15.54 -22.71 -8.51
CA ASP A 445 -16.59 -23.62 -8.97
C ASP A 445 -16.99 -23.34 -10.43
N SER A 446 -16.78 -22.11 -10.90
CA SER A 446 -17.07 -21.66 -12.27
C SER A 446 -15.81 -21.53 -13.15
N GLY A 447 -14.63 -21.89 -12.63
CA GLY A 447 -13.35 -21.79 -13.35
C GLY A 447 -12.81 -20.36 -13.44
N LEU A 448 -13.28 -19.44 -12.58
CA LEU A 448 -12.86 -18.04 -12.48
C LEU A 448 -11.98 -17.82 -11.26
N ASP A 449 -11.18 -16.75 -11.26
CA ASP A 449 -10.32 -16.35 -10.10
C ASP A 449 -9.90 -14.88 -10.23
N TYR A 450 -9.17 -14.36 -9.24
CA TYR A 450 -8.54 -13.04 -9.25
C TYR A 450 -7.13 -13.07 -8.64
N LEU A 451 -6.27 -12.08 -8.99
CA LEU A 451 -4.83 -12.11 -8.77
C LEU A 451 -4.34 -11.16 -7.65
N HIS A 452 -5.23 -10.75 -6.73
CA HIS A 452 -4.90 -9.95 -5.56
C HIS A 452 -5.32 -10.64 -4.26
N GLY A 453 -4.97 -10.07 -3.11
CA GLY A 453 -5.46 -10.52 -1.80
C GLY A 453 -6.96 -10.24 -1.65
N THR A 454 -7.64 -11.01 -0.83
CA THR A 454 -9.07 -10.80 -0.51
C THR A 454 -9.30 -9.68 0.48
N GLY A 455 -8.26 -9.27 1.23
CA GLY A 455 -8.36 -8.16 2.17
C GLY A 455 -7.04 -7.89 2.88
N HIS A 456 -6.93 -6.70 3.41
CA HIS A 456 -5.79 -6.16 4.14
C HIS A 456 -6.25 -5.51 5.44
N GLY A 457 -5.35 -5.30 6.39
CA GLY A 457 -5.62 -4.44 7.54
C GLY A 457 -5.82 -2.99 7.09
N VAL A 458 -6.72 -2.27 7.74
CA VAL A 458 -7.01 -0.85 7.49
C VAL A 458 -6.59 -0.04 8.70
N GLY A 459 -5.74 0.96 8.49
CA GLY A 459 -5.23 1.82 9.53
C GLY A 459 -6.24 2.88 9.99
N CYS A 460 -5.81 3.68 10.96
CA CYS A 460 -6.55 4.82 11.44
C CYS A 460 -5.78 6.10 11.13
N PHE A 461 -6.23 6.83 10.09
CA PHE A 461 -5.68 8.11 9.65
C PHE A 461 -4.39 8.06 8.81
N LEU A 462 -3.54 7.02 8.86
CA LEU A 462 -2.26 7.00 8.14
C LEU A 462 -2.28 6.09 6.90
N ASN A 463 -2.57 4.82 7.09
CA ASN A 463 -2.48 3.84 6.01
C ASN A 463 -3.85 3.26 5.67
N VAL A 464 -4.16 3.15 4.39
CA VAL A 464 -5.28 2.31 3.93
C VAL A 464 -4.89 0.84 4.05
N HIS A 465 -3.70 0.46 3.62
CA HIS A 465 -3.14 -0.87 3.84
C HIS A 465 -2.25 -0.87 5.09
N GLU A 466 -2.67 -1.48 6.17
CA GLU A 466 -1.93 -1.53 7.43
C GLU A 466 -1.84 -2.97 7.95
N GLY A 467 -0.59 -3.45 8.11
CA GLY A 467 -0.33 -4.74 8.73
C GLY A 467 -0.60 -4.73 10.25
N PRO A 468 -0.41 -5.87 10.94
CA PRO A 468 0.18 -7.13 10.47
C PRO A 468 -0.82 -8.17 9.98
N CYS A 469 -2.12 -7.86 9.91
CA CYS A 469 -3.17 -8.79 9.50
C CYS A 469 -3.63 -8.57 8.06
N GLY A 470 -4.18 -9.61 7.43
CA GLY A 470 -4.78 -9.55 6.10
C GLY A 470 -5.48 -10.87 5.77
N ILE A 471 -6.25 -10.87 4.68
CA ILE A 471 -6.93 -12.06 4.13
C ILE A 471 -6.36 -12.30 2.73
N SER A 472 -5.40 -13.23 2.60
CA SER A 472 -4.72 -13.46 1.32
C SER A 472 -4.14 -14.86 1.26
N TYR A 473 -4.13 -15.48 0.09
CA TYR A 473 -3.40 -16.74 -0.16
C TYR A 473 -1.86 -16.56 -0.04
N LYS A 474 -1.37 -15.32 -0.10
CA LYS A 474 0.03 -14.97 0.17
C LYS A 474 0.22 -14.76 1.67
N THR A 475 1.17 -15.43 2.29
CA THR A 475 1.38 -15.46 3.75
C THR A 475 2.26 -14.34 4.29
N PHE A 476 2.24 -13.15 3.71
CA PHE A 476 3.09 -12.03 4.13
C PHE A 476 2.47 -11.18 5.28
N ALA A 477 1.14 -11.23 5.46
CA ALA A 477 0.40 -10.56 6.55
C ALA A 477 -0.40 -11.62 7.31
N ASP A 478 0.30 -12.41 8.14
CA ASP A 478 -0.21 -13.69 8.64
C ASP A 478 -0.25 -13.77 10.18
N GLU A 479 -0.46 -12.65 10.86
CA GLU A 479 -0.77 -12.67 12.28
C GLU A 479 -2.21 -13.15 12.52
N PRO A 480 -2.47 -13.88 13.63
CA PRO A 480 -3.83 -14.29 13.98
C PRO A 480 -4.78 -13.10 14.10
N LEU A 481 -6.00 -13.26 13.58
CA LEU A 481 -7.04 -12.25 13.71
C LEU A 481 -7.50 -12.12 15.17
N GLU A 482 -7.58 -10.89 15.66
CA GLU A 482 -8.01 -10.56 17.02
C GLU A 482 -9.20 -9.58 17.01
N ALA A 483 -10.03 -9.63 18.04
CA ALA A 483 -11.14 -8.70 18.20
C ALA A 483 -10.63 -7.24 18.29
N GLY A 484 -11.23 -6.36 17.51
CA GLY A 484 -10.84 -4.95 17.38
C GLY A 484 -9.98 -4.66 16.14
N MET A 485 -9.46 -5.68 15.44
CA MET A 485 -8.79 -5.47 14.15
C MET A 485 -9.79 -5.05 13.08
N ILE A 486 -9.37 -4.15 12.21
CA ILE A 486 -10.13 -3.65 11.06
C ILE A 486 -9.46 -4.12 9.78
N LEU A 487 -10.23 -4.71 8.88
CA LEU A 487 -9.74 -5.22 7.59
C LEU A 487 -10.67 -4.84 6.45
N SER A 488 -10.17 -4.91 5.22
CA SER A 488 -11.03 -4.97 4.02
C SER A 488 -11.50 -6.41 3.75
N ASP A 489 -12.62 -6.54 3.04
CA ASP A 489 -13.19 -7.75 2.46
C ASP A 489 -13.58 -7.39 1.03
N GLU A 490 -12.67 -7.69 0.05
CA GLU A 490 -12.64 -7.09 -1.30
C GLU A 490 -12.45 -8.11 -2.45
N PRO A 491 -13.16 -9.24 -2.51
CA PRO A 491 -13.05 -10.15 -3.66
C PRO A 491 -13.40 -9.46 -4.97
N GLY A 492 -12.82 -9.94 -6.07
CA GLY A 492 -13.06 -9.40 -7.41
C GLY A 492 -13.04 -10.43 -8.53
N TYR A 493 -13.33 -9.99 -9.75
CA TYR A 493 -13.13 -10.69 -11.01
C TYR A 493 -12.84 -9.68 -12.12
N TYR A 494 -11.92 -9.98 -13.01
CA TYR A 494 -11.42 -9.04 -14.03
C TYR A 494 -11.31 -9.75 -15.37
N GLU A 495 -12.12 -9.30 -16.34
CA GLU A 495 -12.14 -9.82 -17.71
C GLU A 495 -11.34 -8.89 -18.62
N ASP A 496 -10.10 -9.28 -18.96
CA ASP A 496 -9.17 -8.47 -19.74
C ASP A 496 -9.79 -7.89 -21.01
N GLY A 497 -9.75 -6.56 -21.15
CA GLY A 497 -10.29 -5.83 -22.31
C GLY A 497 -11.82 -5.68 -22.30
N SER A 498 -12.52 -6.08 -21.23
CA SER A 498 -13.98 -6.06 -21.14
C SER A 498 -14.50 -5.31 -19.93
N PHE A 499 -14.33 -5.83 -18.70
CA PHE A 499 -14.81 -5.21 -17.47
C PHE A 499 -14.04 -5.70 -16.23
N GLY A 500 -14.20 -4.99 -15.10
CA GLY A 500 -13.81 -5.44 -13.77
C GLY A 500 -14.95 -5.36 -12.77
N ILE A 501 -14.95 -6.29 -11.83
CA ILE A 501 -15.89 -6.36 -10.71
C ILE A 501 -15.08 -6.48 -9.43
N ARG A 502 -15.32 -5.60 -8.45
CA ARG A 502 -14.86 -5.72 -7.06
C ARG A 502 -15.99 -5.26 -6.14
N LEU A 503 -16.20 -5.97 -5.07
CA LEU A 503 -17.11 -5.61 -3.97
C LEU A 503 -16.31 -5.57 -2.69
N GLU A 504 -16.31 -4.44 -2.02
CA GLU A 504 -15.50 -4.23 -0.83
C GLU A 504 -16.25 -3.55 0.30
N ASN A 505 -16.09 -4.08 1.49
CA ASN A 505 -16.41 -3.43 2.76
C ASN A 505 -15.21 -3.43 3.69
N VAL A 506 -15.03 -2.38 4.44
CA VAL A 506 -14.24 -2.43 5.68
C VAL A 506 -15.07 -3.15 6.74
N VAL A 507 -14.44 -4.10 7.42
CA VAL A 507 -15.07 -4.96 8.44
C VAL A 507 -14.27 -4.92 9.74
N LEU A 508 -14.99 -4.97 10.87
CA LEU A 508 -14.44 -5.06 12.22
C LEU A 508 -14.48 -6.52 12.69
N VAL A 509 -13.37 -7.03 13.21
CA VAL A 509 -13.34 -8.34 13.88
C VAL A 509 -13.99 -8.23 15.26
N VAL A 510 -15.04 -8.99 15.48
CA VAL A 510 -15.80 -8.97 16.73
C VAL A 510 -15.96 -10.36 17.36
N PRO A 511 -16.04 -10.48 18.71
CA PRO A 511 -16.37 -11.74 19.35
C PRO A 511 -17.79 -12.19 19.02
N THR A 512 -17.99 -13.50 18.83
CA THR A 512 -19.31 -14.09 18.63
C THR A 512 -19.52 -15.35 19.49
N LYS A 513 -20.76 -15.75 19.70
CA LYS A 513 -21.13 -16.89 20.53
C LYS A 513 -21.91 -17.93 19.72
N PRO A 514 -21.25 -18.82 18.98
CA PRO A 514 -21.91 -19.94 18.31
C PRO A 514 -22.52 -20.91 19.35
N LYS A 515 -23.37 -21.84 18.89
CA LYS A 515 -24.06 -22.80 19.75
C LYS A 515 -23.11 -23.61 20.67
N TYR A 516 -21.91 -23.90 20.21
CA TYR A 516 -20.91 -24.65 20.95
C TYR A 516 -19.57 -23.89 21.00
N ASN A 517 -18.80 -24.08 22.09
CA ASN A 517 -17.48 -23.48 22.26
C ASN A 517 -16.45 -24.60 22.53
N TYR A 518 -15.85 -25.12 21.45
CA TYR A 518 -14.90 -26.23 21.51
C TYR A 518 -13.67 -25.86 22.37
N ARG A 519 -13.47 -26.59 23.47
CA ARG A 519 -12.39 -26.38 24.44
C ARG A 519 -12.27 -24.95 24.96
N ASN A 520 -13.37 -24.22 25.06
CA ASN A 520 -13.40 -22.82 25.48
C ASN A 520 -12.51 -21.88 24.66
N ARG A 521 -12.27 -22.19 23.37
CA ARG A 521 -11.38 -21.43 22.50
C ARG A 521 -11.91 -20.05 22.16
N GLY A 522 -13.20 -19.85 22.21
CA GLY A 522 -13.89 -18.63 21.75
C GLY A 522 -14.02 -18.59 20.22
N SER A 523 -14.81 -17.67 19.74
CA SER A 523 -15.03 -17.47 18.30
C SER A 523 -15.15 -16.00 17.94
N LEU A 524 -14.73 -15.68 16.73
CA LEU A 524 -14.78 -14.36 16.10
C LEU A 524 -15.65 -14.41 14.85
N THR A 525 -16.11 -13.24 14.42
CA THR A 525 -16.80 -13.00 13.15
C THR A 525 -16.49 -11.58 12.69
N PHE A 526 -17.02 -11.17 11.56
CA PHE A 526 -16.89 -9.82 11.05
C PHE A 526 -18.19 -9.02 11.20
N GLU A 527 -18.05 -7.73 11.49
CA GLU A 527 -19.13 -6.74 11.44
C GLU A 527 -18.81 -5.69 10.38
N PRO A 528 -19.63 -5.52 9.32
CA PRO A 528 -19.42 -4.49 8.31
C PRO A 528 -19.52 -3.08 8.90
N LEU A 529 -18.46 -2.28 8.70
CA LEU A 529 -18.39 -0.84 8.98
C LEU A 529 -18.83 -0.02 7.78
N THR A 530 -18.46 -0.43 6.57
CA THR A 530 -18.92 0.18 5.31
C THR A 530 -20.41 -0.08 5.12
N LEU A 531 -21.20 0.98 4.94
CA LEU A 531 -22.66 0.92 4.78
C LEU A 531 -23.08 1.58 3.45
N VAL A 532 -22.61 1.03 2.33
CA VAL A 532 -22.97 1.42 0.97
C VAL A 532 -23.76 0.29 0.31
N PRO A 533 -24.92 0.53 -0.31
CA PRO A 533 -25.70 -0.53 -0.97
C PRO A 533 -24.92 -1.28 -2.04
N ILE A 534 -25.21 -2.57 -2.16
CA ILE A 534 -24.75 -3.42 -3.28
C ILE A 534 -25.85 -3.41 -4.34
N GLN A 535 -25.52 -3.02 -5.58
CA GLN A 535 -26.52 -2.78 -6.63
C GLN A 535 -27.26 -4.05 -7.03
N GLN A 536 -28.58 -4.08 -6.79
CA GLN A 536 -29.40 -5.29 -6.95
C GLN A 536 -29.56 -5.74 -8.41
N LYS A 537 -29.61 -4.81 -9.37
CA LYS A 537 -29.76 -5.17 -10.80
C LYS A 537 -28.55 -5.91 -11.39
N MET A 538 -27.39 -5.85 -10.71
CA MET A 538 -26.22 -6.66 -11.05
C MET A 538 -26.30 -8.10 -10.52
N ILE A 539 -27.29 -8.42 -9.69
CA ILE A 539 -27.39 -9.72 -9.02
C ILE A 539 -28.30 -10.68 -9.83
N ASN A 540 -27.80 -11.88 -10.09
CA ASN A 540 -28.63 -13.02 -10.46
C ASN A 540 -29.13 -13.71 -9.15
N ALA A 541 -30.34 -13.39 -8.71
CA ALA A 541 -30.89 -13.87 -7.44
C ALA A 541 -31.07 -15.41 -7.41
N GLU A 542 -31.15 -16.08 -8.56
CA GLU A 542 -31.28 -17.55 -8.62
C GLU A 542 -30.01 -18.27 -8.15
N LEU A 543 -28.85 -17.63 -8.26
CA LEU A 543 -27.56 -18.16 -7.82
C LEU A 543 -27.34 -18.00 -6.30
N LEU A 544 -28.14 -17.17 -5.62
CA LEU A 544 -28.02 -16.96 -4.17
C LEU A 544 -28.81 -18.01 -3.40
N THR A 545 -28.18 -18.58 -2.38
CA THR A 545 -28.86 -19.38 -1.36
C THR A 545 -29.73 -18.48 -0.45
N GLN A 546 -30.69 -19.07 0.26
CA GLN A 546 -31.52 -18.32 1.20
C GLN A 546 -30.68 -17.61 2.27
N LYS A 547 -29.62 -18.26 2.78
CA LYS A 547 -28.71 -17.66 3.77
C LYS A 547 -27.99 -16.42 3.24
N GLU A 548 -27.60 -16.43 1.97
CA GLU A 548 -26.93 -15.28 1.32
C GLU A 548 -27.93 -14.13 1.07
N ARG A 549 -29.18 -14.45 0.67
CA ARG A 549 -30.25 -13.46 0.54
C ARG A 549 -30.58 -12.83 1.89
N ASP A 550 -30.70 -13.64 2.95
CA ASP A 550 -30.96 -13.15 4.32
C ASP A 550 -29.86 -12.22 4.81
N TRP A 551 -28.57 -12.56 4.55
CA TRP A 551 -27.43 -11.72 4.88
C TRP A 551 -27.50 -10.39 4.13
N LEU A 552 -27.70 -10.41 2.81
CA LEU A 552 -27.78 -9.21 1.97
C LEU A 552 -28.95 -8.31 2.37
N ASN A 553 -30.12 -8.89 2.62
CA ASN A 553 -31.30 -8.16 3.10
C ASN A 553 -31.07 -7.53 4.47
N HIS A 554 -30.32 -8.21 5.37
CA HIS A 554 -29.92 -7.65 6.67
C HIS A 554 -28.94 -6.49 6.49
N TYR A 555 -27.93 -6.65 5.65
CA TYR A 555 -26.95 -5.62 5.32
C TYR A 555 -27.62 -4.37 4.70
N HIS A 556 -28.48 -4.54 3.71
CA HIS A 556 -29.24 -3.46 3.09
C HIS A 556 -30.17 -2.75 4.07
N ARG A 557 -30.77 -3.48 5.00
CA ARG A 557 -31.57 -2.87 6.07
C ARG A 557 -30.69 -2.01 6.99
N LYS A 558 -29.50 -2.50 7.41
CA LYS A 558 -28.53 -1.72 8.19
C LYS A 558 -28.10 -0.44 7.46
N CYS A 559 -27.81 -0.53 6.15
CA CYS A 559 -27.53 0.65 5.31
C CYS A 559 -28.67 1.66 5.37
N ARG A 560 -29.91 1.22 5.11
CA ARG A 560 -31.09 2.09 5.09
C ARG A 560 -31.37 2.75 6.44
N GLU A 561 -31.29 2.01 7.53
CA GLU A 561 -31.57 2.52 8.88
C GLU A 561 -30.50 3.52 9.33
N THR A 562 -29.22 3.25 9.07
CA THR A 562 -28.12 4.09 9.55
C THR A 562 -27.86 5.29 8.63
N ILE A 563 -27.63 5.04 7.34
CA ILE A 563 -27.30 6.10 6.37
C ILE A 563 -28.55 6.90 6.00
N GLY A 564 -29.73 6.26 5.94
CA GLY A 564 -31.00 6.93 5.67
C GLY A 564 -31.32 8.01 6.70
N ALA A 565 -31.13 7.72 8.00
CA ALA A 565 -31.31 8.71 9.07
C ALA A 565 -30.36 9.91 8.92
N GLU A 566 -29.11 9.68 8.50
CA GLU A 566 -28.13 10.74 8.29
C GLU A 566 -28.44 11.58 7.02
N LEU A 567 -28.86 10.93 5.92
CA LEU A 567 -29.30 11.63 4.71
C LEU A 567 -30.53 12.51 4.96
N GLU A 568 -31.47 12.04 5.77
CA GLU A 568 -32.64 12.80 6.22
C GLU A 568 -32.21 14.00 7.06
N ARG A 569 -31.29 13.82 8.02
CA ARG A 569 -30.71 14.89 8.85
C ARG A 569 -30.00 15.97 8.01
N GLN A 570 -29.34 15.55 6.93
CA GLN A 570 -28.66 16.46 6.00
C GLN A 570 -29.60 17.06 4.93
N GLY A 571 -30.88 16.65 4.86
CA GLY A 571 -31.85 17.10 3.84
C GLY A 571 -31.54 16.60 2.42
N ARG A 572 -30.74 15.52 2.27
CA ARG A 572 -30.34 14.94 0.97
C ARG A 572 -31.41 13.97 0.45
N LYS A 573 -32.57 14.51 0.08
CA LYS A 573 -33.74 13.71 -0.30
C LYS A 573 -33.50 12.78 -1.47
N GLU A 574 -32.88 13.23 -2.55
CA GLU A 574 -32.61 12.40 -3.75
C GLU A 574 -31.74 11.18 -3.41
N ALA A 575 -30.71 11.39 -2.59
CA ALA A 575 -29.84 10.30 -2.14
C ALA A 575 -30.58 9.33 -1.21
N LEU A 576 -31.52 9.83 -0.38
CA LEU A 576 -32.37 9.00 0.48
C LEU A 576 -33.34 8.16 -0.36
N ASP A 577 -34.01 8.76 -1.35
CA ASP A 577 -34.93 8.06 -2.26
C ASP A 577 -34.19 6.96 -3.04
N TRP A 578 -32.97 7.24 -3.53
CA TRP A 578 -32.10 6.25 -4.16
C TRP A 578 -31.69 5.13 -3.19
N LEU A 579 -31.28 5.47 -1.95
CA LEU A 579 -30.92 4.47 -0.94
C LEU A 579 -32.08 3.53 -0.63
N ILE A 580 -33.30 4.07 -0.50
CA ILE A 580 -34.51 3.27 -0.23
C ILE A 580 -34.78 2.32 -1.42
N GLN A 581 -34.58 2.77 -2.64
CA GLN A 581 -34.76 1.94 -3.85
C GLN A 581 -33.72 0.82 -3.90
N GLU A 582 -32.44 1.11 -3.75
CA GLU A 582 -31.32 0.15 -3.87
C GLU A 582 -31.24 -0.84 -2.68
N THR A 583 -32.01 -0.62 -1.61
CA THR A 583 -32.02 -1.48 -0.43
C THR A 583 -33.33 -2.26 -0.22
N GLN A 584 -34.17 -2.37 -1.26
CA GLN A 584 -35.38 -3.21 -1.17
C GLN A 584 -35.01 -4.69 -0.94
N PRO A 585 -35.79 -5.49 -0.22
CA PRO A 585 -35.49 -6.91 -0.01
C PRO A 585 -35.47 -7.69 -1.32
N ILE A 586 -34.45 -8.53 -1.51
CA ILE A 586 -34.42 -9.57 -2.53
C ILE A 586 -35.22 -10.78 -2.02
N VAL A 587 -36.15 -11.26 -2.84
CA VAL A 587 -37.03 -12.42 -2.52
C VAL A 587 -36.39 -13.73 -3.01
#